data_d9c1f6c94112c17a518e8baa2d95bad4
#
_entry.id   d9c1f6c94112c17a518e8baa2d95bad4
#
_cell.length_a   1.000
_cell.length_b   1.000
_cell.length_c   1.000
_cell.angle_alpha   90.00
_cell.angle_beta   90.00
_cell.angle_gamma   90.00
#
_symmetry.space_group_name_H-M   'P 1'
#
loop_
_entity.id
_entity.type
_entity.pdbx_description
1 polymer ?
#
loop_
_entity_poly.entity_id
_entity_poly.type
_entity_poly.pdbx_seq_one_letter_code
_entity_poly.pdbx_strand_id
1 'polypeptide(L)'
;MWSQRKRIYSKKMKNCFKFSCSADWQLHRILSFEGGFLGAYAVASRAGIFASAQTGNLMSAMECLYKGEGEALLFRIGFAVVFSGALVLSYILKVYAGKDLKSYCMFIDAAALFIMSLLPETLNPIVAVYPLAFAASFQWGTFSGSDGYNSSTIFITNNLKQCVWGFTEYIHSGNGAAREKGVYYGITLILFLAGACLGYVSVGLAGIKGGLIGLIPLGAAGYILKR
;
A
#
# COMPACT_ATOMS: atom_id res chain seq x y z
N MET A 1 10.16 -11.74 -46.29
CA MET A 1 9.85 -12.34 -44.96
C MET A 1 10.49 -11.57 -43.77
N TRP A 2 11.73 -11.11 -43.86
CA TRP A 2 12.45 -10.40 -42.80
C TRP A 2 11.94 -8.97 -42.51
N SER A 3 11.46 -8.25 -43.53
CA SER A 3 10.97 -6.87 -43.39
C SER A 3 9.60 -6.79 -42.70
N GLN A 4 8.74 -7.78 -42.88
CA GLN A 4 7.44 -7.84 -42.18
C GLN A 4 7.61 -8.14 -40.68
N ARG A 5 8.56 -8.99 -40.30
CA ARG A 5 8.89 -9.23 -38.88
C ARG A 5 9.38 -7.94 -38.19
N LYS A 6 10.24 -7.15 -38.85
CA LYS A 6 10.69 -5.85 -38.30
C LYS A 6 9.55 -4.85 -38.13
N ARG A 7 8.58 -4.79 -39.04
CA ARG A 7 7.41 -3.91 -38.91
C ARG A 7 6.49 -4.34 -37.77
N ILE A 8 6.28 -5.65 -37.60
CA ILE A 8 5.48 -6.22 -36.52
C ILE A 8 6.17 -5.96 -35.16
N TYR A 9 7.49 -6.15 -35.09
CA TYR A 9 8.27 -5.83 -33.88
C TYR A 9 8.27 -4.33 -33.57
N SER A 10 8.43 -3.45 -34.57
CA SER A 10 8.40 -2.00 -34.39
C SER A 10 7.02 -1.49 -33.95
N LYS A 11 5.93 -2.06 -34.50
CA LYS A 11 4.55 -1.73 -34.08
C LYS A 11 4.21 -2.27 -32.70
N LYS A 12 4.74 -3.47 -32.33
CA LYS A 12 4.65 -4.05 -30.99
C LYS A 12 5.47 -3.26 -29.96
N MET A 13 6.64 -2.74 -30.32
CA MET A 13 7.44 -1.94 -29.40
C MET A 13 6.86 -0.54 -29.13
N LYS A 14 6.13 0.06 -30.08
CA LYS A 14 5.44 1.34 -29.86
C LYS A 14 4.21 1.23 -28.91
N ASN A 15 3.65 0.02 -28.75
CA ASN A 15 2.61 -0.25 -27.74
C ASN A 15 3.18 -0.67 -26.36
N CYS A 16 4.48 -0.64 -26.19
CA CYS A 16 5.18 -1.29 -25.09
C CYS A 16 5.27 -0.44 -23.81
N PHE A 17 4.56 0.65 -23.66
CA PHE A 17 4.44 1.39 -22.37
C PHE A 17 3.21 2.29 -22.39
N LYS A 18 2.02 1.69 -22.53
CA LYS A 18 0.75 2.40 -22.39
C LYS A 18 0.54 2.97 -20.97
N PHE A 19 1.22 2.40 -19.97
CA PHE A 19 1.11 2.83 -18.56
C PHE A 19 1.84 4.14 -18.24
N SER A 20 2.73 4.62 -19.09
CA SER A 20 3.72 5.64 -18.72
C SER A 20 3.14 7.03 -18.46
N CYS A 21 1.88 7.30 -18.83
CA CYS A 21 1.31 8.65 -18.82
C CYS A 21 0.00 8.82 -18.06
N SER A 22 -0.68 7.75 -17.60
CA SER A 22 -1.93 7.95 -16.86
C SER A 22 -1.66 8.53 -15.47
N ALA A 23 -2.44 9.52 -15.05
CA ALA A 23 -2.36 10.09 -13.71
C ALA A 23 -2.65 9.02 -12.64
N ASP A 24 -3.57 8.10 -12.94
CA ASP A 24 -3.93 7.00 -12.03
C ASP A 24 -2.76 6.03 -11.82
N TRP A 25 -1.97 5.74 -12.86
CA TRP A 25 -0.76 4.92 -12.73
C TRP A 25 0.33 5.63 -11.94
N GLN A 26 0.54 6.93 -12.19
CA GLN A 26 1.52 7.71 -11.42
C GLN A 26 1.14 7.74 -9.94
N LEU A 27 -0.12 7.99 -9.65
CA LEU A 27 -0.66 7.98 -8.29
C LEU A 27 -0.51 6.61 -7.63
N HIS A 28 -0.89 5.53 -8.34
CA HIS A 28 -0.74 4.16 -7.84
C HIS A 28 0.71 3.82 -7.46
N ARG A 29 1.68 4.26 -8.26
CA ARG A 29 3.10 4.06 -8.00
C ARG A 29 3.57 4.75 -6.72
N ILE A 30 3.20 6.03 -6.55
CA ILE A 30 3.57 6.79 -5.34
C ILE A 30 2.91 6.20 -4.11
N LEU A 31 1.63 5.83 -4.20
CA LEU A 31 0.92 5.22 -3.08
C LEU A 31 1.41 3.81 -2.77
N SER A 32 1.93 3.07 -3.75
CA SER A 32 2.59 1.78 -3.48
C SER A 32 3.90 1.97 -2.70
N PHE A 33 4.67 2.98 -3.05
CA PHE A 33 5.85 3.37 -2.26
C PHE A 33 5.44 3.79 -0.85
N GLU A 34 4.41 4.63 -0.73
CA GLU A 34 3.89 5.09 0.56
C GLU A 34 3.37 3.93 1.41
N GLY A 35 2.61 3.00 0.83
CA GLY A 35 2.12 1.81 1.55
C GLY A 35 3.25 0.96 2.14
N GLY A 36 4.37 0.83 1.41
CA GLY A 36 5.57 0.20 1.92
C GLY A 36 6.19 0.97 3.08
N PHE A 37 6.30 2.30 2.93
CA PHE A 37 6.80 3.19 3.97
C PHE A 37 5.96 3.10 5.25
N LEU A 38 4.62 3.24 5.16
CA LEU A 38 3.70 3.14 6.30
C LEU A 38 3.85 1.81 7.05
N GLY A 39 3.92 0.70 6.29
CA GLY A 39 4.08 -0.63 6.86
C GLY A 39 5.38 -0.78 7.63
N ALA A 40 6.51 -0.41 7.02
CA ALA A 40 7.84 -0.53 7.63
C ALA A 40 8.04 0.45 8.79
N TYR A 41 7.53 1.68 8.66
CA TYR A 41 7.55 2.66 9.74
C TYR A 41 6.79 2.16 10.98
N ALA A 42 5.59 1.58 10.81
CA ALA A 42 4.84 0.98 11.93
C ALA A 42 5.64 -0.13 12.61
N VAL A 43 6.16 -1.07 11.82
CA VAL A 43 6.95 -2.21 12.32
C VAL A 43 8.20 -1.74 13.07
N ALA A 44 8.95 -0.81 12.50
CA ALA A 44 10.22 -0.36 13.08
C ALA A 44 10.03 0.49 14.33
N SER A 45 8.98 1.33 14.39
CA SER A 45 8.75 2.27 15.47
C SER A 45 7.88 1.72 16.61
N ARG A 46 7.14 0.62 16.40
CA ARG A 46 6.14 0.10 17.36
C ARG A 46 6.17 -1.43 17.49
N ALA A 47 7.29 -1.94 18.03
CA ALA A 47 7.45 -3.34 18.47
C ALA A 47 7.03 -4.41 17.43
N GLY A 48 7.30 -4.19 16.15
CA GLY A 48 7.01 -5.16 15.10
C GLY A 48 5.56 -5.23 14.67
N ILE A 49 4.69 -4.30 15.06
CA ILE A 49 3.27 -4.32 14.71
C ILE A 49 3.07 -3.77 13.31
N PHE A 50 2.54 -4.60 12.42
CA PHE A 50 2.31 -4.25 11.04
C PHE A 50 0.90 -3.67 10.85
N ALA A 51 0.80 -2.36 10.58
CA ALA A 51 -0.45 -1.61 10.53
C ALA A 51 -1.49 -2.17 9.54
N SER A 52 -1.08 -2.71 8.41
CA SER A 52 -1.98 -3.25 7.39
C SER A 52 -2.23 -4.76 7.52
N ALA A 53 -1.36 -5.55 8.17
CA ALA A 53 -1.43 -7.01 8.17
C ALA A 53 -2.47 -7.58 9.16
N GLN A 54 -3.75 -7.54 8.80
CA GLN A 54 -4.83 -8.05 9.66
C GLN A 54 -4.68 -9.55 9.97
N THR A 55 -4.25 -10.36 9.02
CA THR A 55 -4.03 -11.80 9.29
C THR A 55 -3.08 -12.01 10.46
N GLY A 56 -1.94 -11.33 10.48
CA GLY A 56 -0.99 -11.42 11.59
C GLY A 56 -1.58 -10.91 12.91
N ASN A 57 -2.30 -9.78 12.88
CA ASN A 57 -2.93 -9.22 14.07
C ASN A 57 -4.02 -10.13 14.65
N LEU A 58 -4.84 -10.78 13.82
CA LEU A 58 -5.85 -11.76 14.25
C LEU A 58 -5.21 -13.04 14.77
N MET A 59 -4.14 -13.55 14.15
CA MET A 59 -3.39 -14.69 14.68
C MET A 59 -2.82 -14.39 16.06
N SER A 60 -2.22 -13.22 16.25
CA SER A 60 -1.72 -12.79 17.55
C SER A 60 -2.85 -12.55 18.57
N ALA A 61 -4.06 -12.15 18.16
CA ALA A 61 -5.21 -12.08 19.06
C ALA A 61 -5.59 -13.47 19.58
N MET A 62 -5.55 -14.49 18.73
CA MET A 62 -5.80 -15.89 19.17
C MET A 62 -4.69 -16.40 20.09
N GLU A 63 -3.44 -16.00 19.86
CA GLU A 63 -2.34 -16.31 20.79
C GLU A 63 -2.57 -15.68 22.17
N CYS A 64 -2.97 -14.40 22.23
CA CYS A 64 -3.30 -13.72 23.48
C CYS A 64 -4.46 -14.42 24.22
N LEU A 65 -5.50 -14.85 23.46
CA LEU A 65 -6.60 -15.61 24.02
C LEU A 65 -6.12 -16.94 24.64
N TYR A 66 -5.27 -17.67 23.95
CA TYR A 66 -4.71 -18.93 24.43
C TYR A 66 -3.84 -18.74 25.68
N LYS A 67 -3.07 -17.65 25.76
CA LYS A 67 -2.21 -17.33 26.88
C LYS A 67 -2.94 -16.67 28.08
N GLY A 68 -4.22 -16.32 27.93
CA GLY A 68 -4.98 -15.59 28.94
C GLY A 68 -4.58 -14.11 29.09
N GLU A 69 -3.95 -13.52 28.08
CA GLU A 69 -3.49 -12.12 28.04
C GLU A 69 -4.65 -11.19 27.65
N GLY A 70 -5.62 -11.01 28.53
CA GLY A 70 -6.88 -10.32 28.26
C GLY A 70 -6.72 -8.87 27.79
N GLU A 71 -5.79 -8.12 28.37
CA GLU A 71 -5.54 -6.73 27.97
C GLU A 71 -4.98 -6.65 26.54
N ALA A 72 -3.97 -7.45 26.21
CA ALA A 72 -3.40 -7.51 24.88
C ALA A 72 -4.41 -7.98 23.83
N LEU A 73 -5.27 -8.95 24.19
CA LEU A 73 -6.39 -9.38 23.35
C LEU A 73 -7.34 -8.22 23.06
N LEU A 74 -7.73 -7.45 24.07
CA LEU A 74 -8.63 -6.30 23.91
C LEU A 74 -8.05 -5.26 22.95
N PHE A 75 -6.77 -4.94 23.05
CA PHE A 75 -6.11 -4.02 22.11
C PHE A 75 -6.09 -4.57 20.69
N ARG A 76 -5.86 -5.87 20.48
CA ARG A 76 -5.91 -6.47 19.13
C ARG A 76 -7.31 -6.50 18.55
N ILE A 77 -8.34 -6.73 19.37
CA ILE A 77 -9.75 -6.61 18.95
C ILE A 77 -10.03 -5.14 18.55
N GLY A 78 -9.61 -4.17 19.37
CA GLY A 78 -9.72 -2.75 19.05
C GLY A 78 -9.05 -2.38 17.73
N PHE A 79 -7.88 -2.93 17.47
CA PHE A 79 -7.19 -2.77 16.19
C PHE A 79 -8.05 -3.27 15.01
N ALA A 80 -8.61 -4.48 15.12
CA ALA A 80 -9.49 -5.05 14.09
C ALA A 80 -10.77 -4.21 13.88
N VAL A 81 -11.34 -3.66 14.96
CA VAL A 81 -12.51 -2.77 14.90
C VAL A 81 -12.17 -1.47 14.18
N VAL A 82 -11.04 -0.82 14.51
CA VAL A 82 -10.56 0.41 13.85
C VAL A 82 -10.34 0.17 12.36
N PHE A 83 -9.66 -0.92 12.01
CA PHE A 83 -9.40 -1.30 10.63
C PHE A 83 -10.70 -1.54 9.84
N SER A 84 -11.61 -2.33 10.40
CA SER A 84 -12.91 -2.63 9.77
C SER A 84 -13.79 -1.38 9.66
N GLY A 85 -13.79 -0.53 10.68
CA GLY A 85 -14.51 0.75 10.68
C GLY A 85 -14.07 1.67 9.56
N ALA A 86 -12.76 1.75 9.27
CA ALA A 86 -12.24 2.51 8.15
C ALA A 86 -12.70 1.97 6.79
N LEU A 87 -12.78 0.64 6.61
CA LEU A 87 -13.36 0.03 5.41
C LEU A 87 -14.83 0.36 5.25
N VAL A 88 -15.61 0.25 6.31
CA VAL A 88 -17.04 0.61 6.31
C VAL A 88 -17.21 2.08 5.93
N LEU A 89 -16.42 2.97 6.54
CA LEU A 89 -16.47 4.40 6.25
C LEU A 89 -16.12 4.68 4.78
N SER A 90 -15.05 4.11 4.26
CA SER A 90 -14.64 4.28 2.86
C SER A 90 -15.74 3.80 1.90
N TYR A 91 -16.37 2.66 2.20
CA TYR A 91 -17.47 2.12 1.39
C TYR A 91 -18.70 3.04 1.41
N ILE A 92 -19.13 3.50 2.58
CA ILE A 92 -20.28 4.40 2.74
C ILE A 92 -20.03 5.70 1.96
N LEU A 93 -18.88 6.31 2.13
CA LEU A 93 -18.55 7.58 1.46
C LEU A 93 -18.47 7.43 -0.05
N LYS A 94 -17.92 6.31 -0.54
CA LYS A 94 -17.78 6.05 -1.98
C LYS A 94 -19.12 5.70 -2.64
N VAL A 95 -19.86 4.77 -2.06
CA VAL A 95 -21.06 4.18 -2.68
C VAL A 95 -22.30 5.02 -2.43
N TYR A 96 -22.53 5.44 -1.18
CA TYR A 96 -23.76 6.15 -0.83
C TYR A 96 -23.64 7.67 -0.88
N ALA A 97 -22.47 8.23 -0.57
CA ALA A 97 -22.26 9.67 -0.65
C ALA A 97 -21.63 10.14 -1.98
N GLY A 98 -21.24 9.23 -2.87
CA GLY A 98 -20.68 9.53 -4.20
C GLY A 98 -19.40 10.38 -4.15
N LYS A 99 -18.62 10.29 -3.06
CA LYS A 99 -17.40 11.09 -2.86
C LYS A 99 -16.20 10.49 -3.60
N ASP A 100 -15.40 11.35 -4.22
CA ASP A 100 -14.04 10.98 -4.61
C ASP A 100 -13.15 10.97 -3.36
N LEU A 101 -12.69 9.80 -2.98
CA LEU A 101 -11.97 9.60 -1.72
C LEU A 101 -10.47 9.83 -1.83
N LYS A 102 -9.93 10.03 -3.04
CA LYS A 102 -8.48 10.10 -3.27
C LYS A 102 -7.81 11.20 -2.42
N SER A 103 -8.36 12.40 -2.41
CA SER A 103 -7.83 13.52 -1.59
C SER A 103 -8.00 13.29 -0.09
N TYR A 104 -9.14 12.73 0.32
CA TYR A 104 -9.37 12.39 1.73
C TYR A 104 -8.38 11.34 2.24
N CYS A 105 -8.10 10.33 1.41
CA CYS A 105 -7.15 9.29 1.74
C CYS A 105 -5.76 9.85 2.03
N MET A 106 -5.22 10.70 1.14
CA MET A 106 -3.91 11.30 1.35
C MET A 106 -3.85 12.18 2.60
N PHE A 107 -4.93 12.90 2.90
CA PHE A 107 -5.03 13.67 4.13
C PHE A 107 -5.04 12.76 5.38
N ILE A 108 -5.78 11.64 5.33
CA ILE A 108 -5.85 10.66 6.41
C ILE A 108 -4.48 10.00 6.64
N ASP A 109 -3.78 9.62 5.56
CA ASP A 109 -2.44 9.03 5.64
C ASP A 109 -1.44 10.02 6.27
N ALA A 110 -1.47 11.28 5.82
CA ALA A 110 -0.64 12.34 6.39
C ALA A 110 -0.95 12.62 7.87
N ALA A 111 -2.23 12.68 8.22
CA ALA A 111 -2.67 12.88 9.61
C ALA A 111 -2.24 11.69 10.48
N ALA A 112 -2.36 10.46 10.01
CA ALA A 112 -1.96 9.27 10.74
C ALA A 112 -0.43 9.24 11.00
N LEU A 113 0.38 9.58 10.00
CA LEU A 113 1.83 9.72 10.16
C LEU A 113 2.19 10.81 11.17
N PHE A 114 1.54 11.96 11.05
CA PHE A 114 1.78 13.07 11.97
C PHE A 114 1.40 12.70 13.40
N ILE A 115 0.20 12.14 13.62
CA ILE A 115 -0.27 11.70 14.94
C ILE A 115 0.72 10.68 15.52
N MET A 116 1.06 9.64 14.77
CA MET A 116 1.91 8.57 15.26
C MET A 116 3.34 9.07 15.59
N SER A 117 3.84 10.08 14.85
CA SER A 117 5.14 10.71 15.11
C SER A 117 5.16 11.55 16.39
N LEU A 118 4.00 11.89 16.95
CA LEU A 118 3.85 12.65 18.20
C LEU A 118 3.50 11.77 19.41
N LEU A 119 3.02 10.55 19.19
CA LEU A 119 2.63 9.65 20.27
C LEU A 119 3.86 9.19 21.06
N PRO A 120 3.82 9.22 22.41
CA PRO A 120 4.95 8.83 23.24
C PRO A 120 5.33 7.36 23.03
N GLU A 121 6.60 7.05 23.22
CA GLU A 121 7.11 5.67 23.12
C GLU A 121 6.57 4.77 24.25
N THR A 122 6.16 5.36 25.36
CA THR A 122 5.56 4.67 26.50
C THR A 122 4.14 4.17 26.25
N LEU A 123 3.48 4.68 25.20
CA LEU A 123 2.14 4.21 24.84
C LEU A 123 2.20 2.75 24.36
N ASN A 124 1.19 1.95 24.74
CA ASN A 124 1.07 0.58 24.25
C ASN A 124 1.25 0.53 22.71
N PRO A 125 2.21 -0.26 22.20
CA PRO A 125 2.56 -0.28 20.77
C PRO A 125 1.38 -0.60 19.87
N ILE A 126 0.45 -1.47 20.29
CA ILE A 126 -0.73 -1.84 19.48
C ILE A 126 -1.65 -0.63 19.31
N VAL A 127 -1.92 0.08 20.40
CA VAL A 127 -2.77 1.28 20.40
C VAL A 127 -2.12 2.40 19.59
N ALA A 128 -0.81 2.57 19.74
CA ALA A 128 -0.05 3.59 19.00
C ALA A 128 -0.15 3.44 17.47
N VAL A 129 -0.38 2.23 16.96
CA VAL A 129 -0.49 1.94 15.52
C VAL A 129 -1.92 2.13 14.98
N TYR A 130 -2.93 2.36 15.82
CA TYR A 130 -4.32 2.54 15.37
C TYR A 130 -4.50 3.62 14.28
N PRO A 131 -3.87 4.79 14.36
CA PRO A 131 -3.98 5.80 13.30
C PRO A 131 -3.52 5.26 11.93
N LEU A 132 -2.40 4.53 11.89
CA LEU A 132 -1.92 3.92 10.63
C LEU A 132 -2.77 2.74 10.19
N ALA A 133 -3.35 1.98 11.12
CA ALA A 133 -4.29 0.90 10.78
C ALA A 133 -5.55 1.46 10.11
N PHE A 134 -6.08 2.57 10.63
CA PHE A 134 -7.19 3.29 10.03
C PHE A 134 -6.82 3.80 8.63
N ALA A 135 -5.70 4.50 8.50
CA ALA A 135 -5.21 5.07 7.25
C ALA A 135 -4.99 3.99 6.18
N ALA A 136 -4.23 2.94 6.49
CA ALA A 136 -3.97 1.83 5.58
C ALA A 136 -5.26 1.15 5.10
N SER A 137 -6.21 0.94 6.00
CA SER A 137 -7.51 0.36 5.69
C SER A 137 -8.35 1.27 4.79
N PHE A 138 -8.40 2.56 5.08
CA PHE A 138 -9.10 3.55 4.27
C PHE A 138 -8.47 3.68 2.87
N GLN A 139 -7.13 3.66 2.78
CA GLN A 139 -6.40 3.64 1.51
C GLN A 139 -6.75 2.40 0.70
N TRP A 140 -6.82 1.23 1.31
CA TRP A 140 -7.22 0.00 0.64
C TRP A 140 -8.65 0.07 0.09
N GLY A 141 -9.60 0.61 0.86
CA GLY A 141 -10.98 0.82 0.40
C GLY A 141 -11.10 1.86 -0.73
N THR A 142 -10.14 2.80 -0.80
CA THR A 142 -10.14 3.89 -1.79
C THR A 142 -9.52 3.46 -3.11
N PHE A 143 -8.34 2.83 -3.08
CA PHE A 143 -7.54 2.49 -4.26
C PHE A 143 -7.56 0.98 -4.54
N SER A 144 -8.11 0.61 -5.70
CA SER A 144 -8.22 -0.79 -6.14
C SER A 144 -7.25 -1.14 -7.28
N GLY A 145 -6.35 -0.24 -7.66
CA GLY A 145 -5.41 -0.40 -8.76
C GLY A 145 -5.53 0.71 -9.81
N SER A 146 -4.92 0.51 -10.97
CA SER A 146 -4.97 1.43 -12.10
C SER A 146 -4.90 0.68 -13.43
N ASP A 147 -5.24 1.35 -14.53
CA ASP A 147 -5.11 0.85 -15.90
C ASP A 147 -5.74 -0.55 -16.14
N GLY A 148 -6.81 -0.87 -15.41
CA GLY A 148 -7.52 -2.14 -15.52
C GLY A 148 -6.92 -3.29 -14.70
N TYR A 149 -5.85 -3.05 -13.93
CA TYR A 149 -5.27 -4.03 -13.02
C TYR A 149 -5.77 -3.83 -11.59
N ASN A 150 -6.24 -4.91 -10.97
CA ASN A 150 -6.59 -4.92 -9.56
C ASN A 150 -5.32 -5.14 -8.71
N SER A 151 -4.80 -4.07 -8.14
CA SER A 151 -3.54 -4.04 -7.41
C SER A 151 -3.67 -3.21 -6.15
N SER A 152 -3.31 -3.79 -5.02
CA SER A 152 -3.27 -3.05 -3.76
C SER A 152 -1.97 -2.28 -3.61
N THR A 153 -2.06 -1.08 -3.08
CA THR A 153 -0.91 -0.24 -2.69
C THR A 153 -0.38 -0.60 -1.30
N ILE A 154 -1.16 -1.32 -0.50
CA ILE A 154 -0.88 -1.67 0.92
C ILE A 154 -0.47 -3.14 1.08
N PHE A 155 -1.00 -4.05 0.25
CA PHE A 155 -0.77 -5.49 0.34
C PHE A 155 -0.05 -5.99 -0.90
N ILE A 156 1.14 -6.56 -0.72
CA ILE A 156 1.97 -7.00 -1.85
C ILE A 156 1.83 -8.48 -2.20
N THR A 157 1.22 -9.33 -1.35
CA THR A 157 1.16 -10.78 -1.59
C THR A 157 0.43 -11.13 -2.88
N ASN A 158 -0.73 -10.48 -3.15
CA ASN A 158 -1.43 -10.68 -4.42
C ASN A 158 -0.65 -10.08 -5.60
N ASN A 159 0.01 -8.95 -5.41
CA ASN A 159 0.83 -8.32 -6.45
C ASN A 159 2.00 -9.23 -6.82
N LEU A 160 2.65 -9.89 -5.85
CA LEU A 160 3.69 -10.88 -6.09
C LEU A 160 3.15 -12.06 -6.92
N LYS A 161 2.00 -12.63 -6.54
CA LYS A 161 1.35 -13.70 -7.29
C LYS A 161 1.09 -13.30 -8.74
N GLN A 162 0.50 -12.12 -8.97
CA GLN A 162 0.17 -11.63 -10.31
C GLN A 162 1.42 -11.33 -11.14
N CYS A 163 2.48 -10.83 -10.51
CA CYS A 163 3.78 -10.61 -11.16
C CYS A 163 4.36 -11.93 -11.67
N VAL A 164 4.46 -12.93 -10.78
CA VAL A 164 4.98 -14.26 -11.12
C VAL A 164 4.14 -14.90 -12.24
N TRP A 165 2.81 -14.89 -12.11
CA TRP A 165 1.92 -15.45 -13.13
C TRP A 165 2.06 -14.73 -14.48
N GLY A 166 2.14 -13.39 -14.48
CA GLY A 166 2.33 -12.62 -15.71
C GLY A 166 3.60 -12.99 -16.45
N PHE A 167 4.73 -13.11 -15.75
CA PHE A 167 5.99 -13.52 -16.38
C PHE A 167 6.00 -15.00 -16.77
N THR A 168 5.42 -15.89 -15.97
CA THR A 168 5.30 -17.32 -16.30
C THR A 168 4.49 -17.51 -17.58
N GLU A 169 3.34 -16.87 -17.70
CA GLU A 169 2.51 -16.92 -18.90
C GLU A 169 3.26 -16.33 -20.11
N TYR A 170 3.98 -15.23 -19.93
CA TYR A 170 4.78 -14.66 -21.01
C TYR A 170 5.87 -15.61 -21.52
N ILE A 171 6.57 -16.31 -20.61
CA ILE A 171 7.62 -17.28 -20.96
C ILE A 171 7.02 -18.44 -21.76
N HIS A 172 5.84 -18.95 -21.36
CA HIS A 172 5.19 -20.08 -22.02
C HIS A 172 4.52 -19.74 -23.34
N SER A 173 3.84 -18.58 -23.43
CA SER A 173 2.96 -18.24 -24.56
C SER A 173 3.51 -17.16 -25.48
N GLY A 174 4.55 -16.40 -25.05
CA GLY A 174 5.02 -15.21 -25.74
C GLY A 174 4.00 -14.05 -25.71
N ASN A 175 2.94 -14.14 -24.90
CA ASN A 175 1.86 -13.17 -24.85
C ASN A 175 2.33 -11.82 -24.29
N GLY A 176 2.32 -10.77 -25.12
CA GLY A 176 2.74 -9.43 -24.74
C GLY A 176 1.91 -8.82 -23.61
N ALA A 177 0.60 -9.12 -23.52
CA ALA A 177 -0.25 -8.63 -22.45
C ALA A 177 0.12 -9.28 -21.10
N ALA A 178 0.51 -10.54 -21.10
CA ALA A 178 1.00 -11.22 -19.90
C ALA A 178 2.31 -10.60 -19.40
N ARG A 179 3.22 -10.20 -20.32
CA ARG A 179 4.43 -9.46 -19.97
C ARG A 179 4.10 -8.08 -19.37
N GLU A 180 3.18 -7.33 -19.98
CA GLU A 180 2.75 -6.03 -19.44
C GLU A 180 2.20 -6.18 -18.02
N LYS A 181 1.35 -7.18 -17.78
CA LYS A 181 0.85 -7.53 -16.46
C LYS A 181 1.99 -7.80 -15.47
N GLY A 182 2.96 -8.65 -15.84
CA GLY A 182 4.13 -8.96 -15.02
C GLY A 182 4.93 -7.71 -14.65
N VAL A 183 5.15 -6.82 -15.62
CA VAL A 183 5.87 -5.55 -15.42
C VAL A 183 5.11 -4.60 -14.51
N TYR A 184 3.80 -4.45 -14.70
CA TYR A 184 2.96 -3.60 -13.85
C TYR A 184 3.09 -3.99 -12.38
N TYR A 185 2.85 -5.26 -12.06
CA TYR A 185 2.93 -5.74 -10.69
C TYR A 185 4.37 -5.76 -10.16
N GLY A 186 5.36 -6.00 -11.02
CA GLY A 186 6.78 -5.94 -10.66
C GLY A 186 7.22 -4.54 -10.24
N ILE A 187 6.81 -3.51 -10.97
CA ILE A 187 7.08 -2.10 -10.59
C ILE A 187 6.40 -1.77 -9.26
N THR A 188 5.14 -2.17 -9.07
CA THR A 188 4.41 -1.98 -7.81
C THR A 188 5.16 -2.60 -6.62
N LEU A 189 5.66 -3.84 -6.77
CA LEU A 189 6.45 -4.53 -5.74
C LEU A 189 7.75 -3.79 -5.42
N ILE A 190 8.51 -3.39 -6.45
CA ILE A 190 9.80 -2.70 -6.27
C ILE A 190 9.59 -1.38 -5.54
N LEU A 191 8.57 -0.62 -5.90
CA LEU A 191 8.27 0.66 -5.26
C LEU A 191 7.83 0.47 -3.81
N PHE A 192 7.00 -0.53 -3.53
CA PHE A 192 6.62 -0.87 -2.15
C PHE A 192 7.85 -1.23 -1.31
N LEU A 193 8.74 -2.08 -1.82
CA LEU A 193 9.97 -2.45 -1.11
C LEU A 193 10.92 -1.26 -0.91
N ALA A 194 11.01 -0.36 -1.89
CA ALA A 194 11.79 0.86 -1.77
C ALA A 194 11.21 1.79 -0.67
N GLY A 195 9.88 1.92 -0.62
CA GLY A 195 9.20 2.64 0.45
C GLY A 195 9.43 2.00 1.82
N ALA A 196 9.34 0.67 1.90
CA ALA A 196 9.63 -0.04 3.13
C ALA A 196 11.08 0.15 3.61
N CYS A 197 12.04 0.12 2.69
CA CYS A 197 13.44 0.42 2.99
C CYS A 197 13.59 1.83 3.59
N LEU A 198 12.97 2.83 2.96
CA LEU A 198 12.99 4.21 3.48
C LEU A 198 12.32 4.30 4.85
N GLY A 199 11.23 3.56 5.10
CA GLY A 199 10.55 3.50 6.40
C GLY A 199 11.48 3.02 7.51
N TYR A 200 12.22 1.92 7.29
CA TYR A 200 13.23 1.45 8.26
C TYR A 200 14.36 2.44 8.46
N VAL A 201 14.91 3.01 7.39
CA VAL A 201 15.98 4.00 7.45
C VAL A 201 15.53 5.25 8.23
N SER A 202 14.31 5.72 7.99
CA SER A 202 13.76 6.90 8.64
C SER A 202 13.64 6.74 10.14
N VAL A 203 13.22 5.56 10.62
CA VAL A 203 13.16 5.24 12.05
C VAL A 203 14.57 5.10 12.63
N GLY A 204 15.50 4.47 11.90
CA GLY A 204 16.90 4.37 12.33
C GLY A 204 17.59 5.72 12.53
N LEU A 205 17.21 6.73 11.72
CA LEU A 205 17.79 8.08 11.78
C LEU A 205 17.09 9.03 12.76
N ALA A 206 15.78 8.94 12.89
CA ALA A 206 14.97 9.92 13.62
C ALA A 206 13.97 9.31 14.62
N GLY A 207 14.06 8.01 14.89
CA GLY A 207 13.12 7.32 15.78
C GLY A 207 11.68 7.45 15.27
N ILE A 208 10.74 7.62 16.19
CA ILE A 208 9.32 7.80 15.83
C ILE A 208 9.04 9.04 14.95
N LYS A 209 9.87 10.08 15.03
CA LYS A 209 9.75 11.28 14.19
C LYS A 209 10.09 11.01 12.72
N GLY A 210 10.73 9.88 12.41
CA GLY A 210 11.00 9.42 11.05
C GLY A 210 9.74 9.28 10.19
N GLY A 211 8.56 9.10 10.82
CA GLY A 211 7.27 9.09 10.12
C GLY A 211 6.98 10.35 9.31
N LEU A 212 7.51 11.51 9.72
CA LEU A 212 7.32 12.78 8.99
C LEU A 212 7.94 12.77 7.59
N ILE A 213 8.91 11.90 7.32
CA ILE A 213 9.51 11.74 5.98
C ILE A 213 8.47 11.21 4.98
N GLY A 214 7.49 10.41 5.42
CA GLY A 214 6.38 9.92 4.59
C GLY A 214 5.45 11.02 4.08
N LEU A 215 5.48 12.22 4.66
CA LEU A 215 4.72 13.35 4.13
C LEU A 215 5.23 13.84 2.76
N ILE A 216 6.48 13.53 2.40
CA ILE A 216 7.07 13.93 1.11
C ILE A 216 6.39 13.21 -0.06
N PRO A 217 6.32 11.86 -0.12
CA PRO A 217 5.62 11.17 -1.19
C PRO A 217 4.11 11.49 -1.22
N LEU A 218 3.47 11.70 -0.07
CA LEU A 218 2.06 12.14 -0.02
C LEU A 218 1.87 13.53 -0.63
N GLY A 219 2.79 14.46 -0.40
CA GLY A 219 2.79 15.76 -1.07
C GLY A 219 2.90 15.64 -2.60
N ALA A 220 3.76 14.75 -3.09
CA ALA A 220 3.88 14.46 -4.52
C ALA A 220 2.60 13.83 -5.10
N ALA A 221 1.95 12.90 -4.37
CA ALA A 221 0.67 12.31 -4.76
C ALA A 221 -0.43 13.39 -4.84
N GLY A 222 -0.50 14.28 -3.85
CA GLY A 222 -1.43 15.41 -3.83
C GLY A 222 -1.25 16.39 -5.00
N TYR A 223 -0.02 16.61 -5.42
CA TYR A 223 0.28 17.43 -6.61
C TYR A 223 -0.23 16.79 -7.91
N ILE A 224 -0.06 15.47 -8.07
CA ILE A 224 -0.56 14.74 -9.25
C ILE A 224 -2.09 14.77 -9.29
N LEU A 225 -2.75 14.69 -8.15
CA LEU A 225 -4.22 14.67 -8.07
C LEU A 225 -4.86 16.01 -8.48
N LYS A 226 -4.14 17.11 -8.33
CA LYS A 226 -4.62 18.46 -8.71
C LYS A 226 -4.39 18.82 -10.17
N ARG A 227 -3.62 18.01 -10.92
CA ARG A 227 -3.37 18.17 -12.35
C ARG A 227 -4.39 17.41 -13.20
#